data_66cb0cf16ba1f3ed3038bfe1aabdf0e9
#
_entry.id   66cb0cf16ba1f3ed3038bfe1aabdf0e9
#
_cell.length_a   1.000
_cell.length_b   1.000
_cell.length_c   1.000
_cell.angle_alpha   90.00
_cell.angle_beta   90.00
_cell.angle_gamma   90.00
#
_symmetry.space_group_name_H-M   'P 1'
#
loop_
_entity.id
_entity.type
_entity.pdbx_description
1 polymer ?
#
loop_
_entity_poly.entity_id
_entity_poly.type
_entity_poly.pdbx_seq_one_letter_code
_entity_poly.pdbx_strand_id
1 'polypeptide(L)'
;MVGMNWFYSHGLIFPHLLLSGEALCQEYSLALDWGRGHVRAFAWHPQTPKFAVASHGDLVRVYAPNVGIVPLLKHKSQRNITDMAWKPYCSSLLAVACQDGVVLWQLDPMSLIGRPSSAYASLLSRRGHQPVTSVAWHPKGSLLASASPADSSMLIWNVSTEECVPLCRLAGGGVCLLRWSPDGAHLLAAAPQSLFRVWDTQFWRCDRWSTFQGRCQAACWSPDGAQLLCAFSNSPALYAVSFPKPLNPCLGDEEEDSAWIPHSSAGSGSGLPVVDLAEVTLSALSGHPGNIKVGGTVQNMAWDKHGERLAVSFRDHGQYVALFCTRTYPMLEVSPCGFISGPHGEHAQLLSFYNGFEGGSLLTVCWSNGVVSHVPLYYCPLSQEPTEKSFAASPFPLQRIIGSPLYSS
;
A
#
# COMPACT_ATOMS: atom_id res chain seq x y z
N MET A 1 -29.24 -5.78 7.28
CA MET A 1 -27.90 -5.75 7.89
C MET A 1 -27.52 -7.02 8.67
N VAL A 2 -28.42 -7.70 9.34
CA VAL A 2 -28.13 -8.94 10.11
C VAL A 2 -27.72 -10.13 9.20
N GLY A 3 -28.18 -10.20 7.96
CA GLY A 3 -27.83 -11.30 7.04
C GLY A 3 -26.42 -11.24 6.47
N MET A 4 -25.82 -10.07 6.33
CA MET A 4 -24.47 -9.92 5.76
C MET A 4 -23.39 -10.42 6.73
N ASN A 5 -23.53 -10.17 8.02
CA ASN A 5 -22.55 -10.64 9.02
C ASN A 5 -22.49 -12.17 9.14
N TRP A 6 -23.62 -12.87 8.91
CA TRP A 6 -23.64 -14.34 8.98
C TRP A 6 -22.80 -14.97 7.85
N PHE A 7 -22.84 -14.41 6.66
CA PHE A 7 -22.06 -14.87 5.52
C PHE A 7 -20.57 -14.61 5.65
N TYR A 8 -20.16 -13.48 6.25
CA TYR A 8 -18.76 -13.16 6.51
C TYR A 8 -18.14 -14.06 7.58
N SER A 9 -18.91 -14.45 8.59
CA SER A 9 -18.44 -15.37 9.65
C SER A 9 -18.26 -16.82 9.17
N HIS A 10 -18.88 -17.21 8.04
CA HIS A 10 -18.83 -18.57 7.49
C HIS A 10 -17.95 -18.71 6.24
N GLY A 11 -17.07 -17.73 5.96
CA GLY A 11 -15.99 -17.85 4.97
C GLY A 11 -16.48 -17.98 3.53
N LEU A 12 -17.22 -16.98 3.06
CA LEU A 12 -17.59 -16.90 1.63
C LEU A 12 -16.35 -16.92 0.74
N ILE A 13 -16.23 -17.98 -0.03
CA ILE A 13 -15.14 -18.17 -0.98
C ILE A 13 -15.25 -17.22 -2.19
N PHE A 14 -16.47 -16.75 -2.49
CA PHE A 14 -16.76 -15.93 -3.67
C PHE A 14 -17.64 -14.72 -3.32
N PRO A 15 -17.04 -13.63 -2.80
CA PRO A 15 -17.79 -12.42 -2.42
C PRO A 15 -18.48 -11.73 -3.62
N HIS A 16 -17.95 -11.90 -4.83
CA HIS A 16 -18.52 -11.33 -6.06
C HIS A 16 -19.90 -11.90 -6.44
N LEU A 17 -20.29 -13.03 -5.88
CA LEU A 17 -21.66 -13.57 -6.09
C LEU A 17 -22.73 -12.79 -5.32
N LEU A 18 -22.33 -12.00 -4.32
CA LEU A 18 -23.23 -11.25 -3.45
C LEU A 18 -23.09 -9.74 -3.54
N LEU A 19 -21.92 -9.26 -3.98
CA LEU A 19 -21.59 -7.85 -4.02
C LEU A 19 -21.47 -7.36 -5.46
N SER A 20 -21.95 -6.13 -5.72
CA SER A 20 -21.68 -5.45 -6.98
C SER A 20 -20.19 -5.12 -7.15
N GLY A 21 -19.74 -4.85 -8.37
CA GLY A 21 -18.36 -4.44 -8.62
C GLY A 21 -17.94 -3.20 -7.82
N GLU A 22 -18.82 -2.22 -7.66
CA GLU A 22 -18.59 -1.03 -6.85
C GLU A 22 -18.48 -1.38 -5.36
N ALA A 23 -19.34 -2.24 -4.84
CA ALA A 23 -19.30 -2.69 -3.45
C ALA A 23 -18.01 -3.49 -3.15
N LEU A 24 -17.51 -4.26 -4.12
CA LEU A 24 -16.21 -4.93 -4.03
C LEU A 24 -15.06 -3.91 -4.00
N CYS A 25 -15.11 -2.88 -4.84
CA CYS A 25 -14.12 -1.80 -4.81
C CYS A 25 -14.10 -1.10 -3.44
N GLN A 26 -15.26 -0.78 -2.88
CA GLN A 26 -15.39 -0.15 -1.58
C GLN A 26 -14.87 -1.03 -0.44
N GLU A 27 -15.22 -2.31 -0.45
CA GLU A 27 -14.87 -3.26 0.63
C GLU A 27 -13.35 -3.54 0.69
N TYR A 28 -12.69 -3.62 -0.47
CA TYR A 28 -11.28 -4.01 -0.56
C TYR A 28 -10.32 -2.86 -0.85
N SER A 29 -10.81 -1.62 -0.92
CA SER A 29 -9.95 -0.44 -1.01
C SER A 29 -9.16 -0.22 0.29
N LEU A 30 -7.96 0.34 0.17
CA LEU A 30 -7.16 0.79 1.31
C LEU A 30 -7.70 2.08 1.93
N ALA A 31 -8.42 2.90 1.17
CA ALA A 31 -9.01 4.13 1.66
C ALA A 31 -10.17 3.80 2.63
N LEU A 32 -10.15 4.37 3.84
CA LEU A 32 -11.15 4.12 4.86
C LEU A 32 -12.48 4.57 4.31
N ASP A 33 -12.93 5.63 4.11
CA ASP A 33 -14.24 6.05 3.61
C ASP A 33 -14.26 6.16 2.08
N TRP A 34 -13.90 5.10 1.38
CA TRP A 34 -13.76 5.10 -0.08
C TRP A 34 -14.99 5.67 -0.83
N GLY A 35 -16.19 5.41 -0.32
CA GLY A 35 -17.44 5.90 -0.91
C GLY A 35 -17.71 7.38 -0.68
N ARG A 36 -17.14 7.99 0.36
CA ARG A 36 -17.39 9.38 0.77
C ARG A 36 -16.15 10.25 0.79
N GLY A 37 -14.97 9.65 0.99
CA GLY A 37 -13.69 10.34 1.08
C GLY A 37 -13.29 11.02 -0.23
N HIS A 38 -12.62 12.16 -0.13
CA HIS A 38 -12.15 12.89 -1.31
C HIS A 38 -11.02 12.20 -2.06
N VAL A 39 -10.18 11.41 -1.34
CA VAL A 39 -9.05 10.67 -1.91
C VAL A 39 -9.35 9.18 -1.87
N ARG A 40 -9.28 8.51 -3.02
CA ARG A 40 -9.47 7.06 -3.15
C ARG A 40 -8.16 6.29 -3.25
N ALA A 41 -7.17 6.85 -3.95
CA ALA A 41 -5.85 6.24 -4.10
C ALA A 41 -4.77 7.31 -4.18
N PHE A 42 -3.57 6.95 -3.76
CA PHE A 42 -2.38 7.80 -3.77
C PHE A 42 -1.16 6.98 -4.15
N ALA A 43 -0.28 7.53 -4.99
CA ALA A 43 0.98 6.88 -5.35
C ALA A 43 2.11 7.87 -5.55
N TRP A 44 3.20 7.72 -4.77
CA TRP A 44 4.48 8.35 -5.07
C TRP A 44 5.18 7.66 -6.23
N HIS A 45 5.82 8.46 -7.07
CA HIS A 45 6.76 7.90 -8.04
C HIS A 45 8.04 7.45 -7.31
N PRO A 46 8.55 6.23 -7.57
CA PRO A 46 9.66 5.66 -6.78
C PRO A 46 10.96 6.47 -6.83
N GLN A 47 11.28 7.11 -7.98
CA GLN A 47 12.55 7.79 -8.21
C GLN A 47 12.46 9.30 -8.40
N THR A 48 11.28 9.84 -8.72
CA THR A 48 11.12 11.27 -8.98
C THR A 48 10.15 11.91 -7.98
N PRO A 49 10.35 13.19 -7.61
CA PRO A 49 9.50 13.86 -6.62
C PRO A 49 8.14 14.25 -7.20
N LYS A 50 7.39 13.29 -7.73
CA LYS A 50 6.03 13.48 -8.21
C LYS A 50 5.10 12.42 -7.64
N PHE A 51 3.84 12.75 -7.51
CA PHE A 51 2.82 11.84 -7.02
C PHE A 51 1.51 11.97 -7.77
N ALA A 52 0.71 10.92 -7.75
CA ALA A 52 -0.63 10.88 -8.30
C ALA A 52 -1.66 10.76 -7.19
N VAL A 53 -2.77 11.47 -7.32
CA VAL A 53 -3.92 11.42 -6.39
C VAL A 53 -5.18 11.11 -7.18
N ALA A 54 -5.85 10.03 -6.85
CA ALA A 54 -7.18 9.71 -7.36
C ALA A 54 -8.25 10.29 -6.42
N SER A 55 -9.18 11.04 -7.00
CA SER A 55 -10.31 11.62 -6.25
C SER A 55 -11.60 10.82 -6.45
N HIS A 56 -12.60 11.08 -5.61
CA HIS A 56 -13.92 10.47 -5.65
C HIS A 56 -14.60 10.52 -7.03
N GLY A 57 -14.32 11.54 -7.87
CA GLY A 57 -14.89 11.64 -9.21
C GLY A 57 -14.17 10.83 -10.29
N ASP A 58 -13.37 9.82 -9.92
CA ASP A 58 -12.56 9.00 -10.83
C ASP A 58 -11.58 9.82 -11.69
N LEU A 59 -11.10 10.89 -11.12
CA LEU A 59 -10.11 11.78 -11.72
C LEU A 59 -8.76 11.57 -11.04
N VAL A 60 -7.71 11.43 -11.83
CA VAL A 60 -6.35 11.36 -11.31
C VAL A 60 -5.63 12.67 -11.62
N ARG A 61 -5.06 13.30 -10.59
CA ARG A 61 -4.21 14.47 -10.69
C ARG A 61 -2.77 14.08 -10.42
N VAL A 62 -1.85 14.59 -11.24
CA VAL A 62 -0.43 14.34 -11.07
C VAL A 62 0.25 15.64 -10.65
N TYR A 63 0.93 15.58 -9.51
CA TYR A 63 1.64 16.70 -8.92
C TYR A 63 3.15 16.48 -9.02
N ALA A 64 3.88 17.52 -9.38
CA ALA A 64 5.33 17.53 -9.37
C ALA A 64 5.82 18.90 -8.86
N PRO A 65 6.98 18.98 -8.20
CA PRO A 65 7.54 20.25 -7.76
C PRO A 65 7.88 21.13 -8.97
N ASN A 66 7.74 22.44 -8.79
CA ASN A 66 8.09 23.45 -9.80
C ASN A 66 7.32 23.38 -11.13
N VAL A 67 6.23 22.60 -11.20
CA VAL A 67 5.36 22.53 -12.38
C VAL A 67 4.05 23.23 -12.05
N GLY A 68 3.77 24.35 -12.76
CA GLY A 68 2.55 25.14 -12.54
C GLY A 68 1.27 24.48 -13.05
N ILE A 69 1.38 23.45 -13.89
CA ILE A 69 0.24 22.74 -14.50
C ILE A 69 0.11 21.36 -13.84
N VAL A 70 -1.09 21.07 -13.35
CA VAL A 70 -1.44 19.77 -12.77
C VAL A 70 -2.21 18.97 -13.83
N PRO A 71 -1.61 17.94 -14.45
CA PRO A 71 -2.30 17.08 -15.40
C PRO A 71 -3.49 16.37 -14.74
N LEU A 72 -4.63 16.41 -15.43
CA LEU A 72 -5.88 15.75 -15.04
C LEU A 72 -6.17 14.60 -15.99
N LEU A 73 -6.08 13.39 -15.49
CA LEU A 73 -6.27 12.16 -16.26
C LEU A 73 -7.71 11.67 -16.10
N LYS A 74 -8.37 11.44 -17.23
CA LYS A 74 -9.73 10.89 -17.28
C LYS A 74 -9.86 9.96 -18.47
N HIS A 75 -10.32 8.73 -18.23
CA HIS A 75 -10.59 7.73 -19.25
C HIS A 75 -11.98 7.13 -19.05
N LYS A 76 -12.65 6.70 -20.11
CA LYS A 76 -14.01 6.12 -20.06
C LYS A 76 -14.11 4.88 -19.15
N SER A 77 -13.07 4.05 -19.11
CA SER A 77 -12.98 2.85 -18.28
C SER A 77 -12.35 3.11 -16.91
N GLN A 78 -11.99 4.37 -16.59
CA GLN A 78 -11.43 4.77 -15.30
C GLN A 78 -12.57 5.05 -14.33
N ARG A 79 -13.22 3.98 -13.88
CA ARG A 79 -14.34 4.05 -12.94
C ARG A 79 -14.00 3.30 -11.67
N ASN A 80 -14.42 3.85 -10.53
CA ASN A 80 -14.21 3.24 -9.23
C ASN A 80 -12.75 2.87 -9.00
N ILE A 81 -11.88 3.89 -9.03
CA ILE A 81 -10.43 3.75 -8.82
C ILE A 81 -10.18 3.24 -7.40
N THR A 82 -9.38 2.18 -7.26
CA THR A 82 -9.08 1.53 -5.98
C THR A 82 -7.62 1.62 -5.58
N ASP A 83 -6.71 1.58 -6.56
CA ASP A 83 -5.27 1.58 -6.33
C ASP A 83 -4.53 2.20 -7.50
N MET A 84 -3.30 2.66 -7.27
CA MET A 84 -2.43 3.22 -8.30
C MET A 84 -0.96 2.89 -8.02
N ALA A 85 -0.20 2.66 -9.09
CA ALA A 85 1.23 2.42 -8.97
C ALA A 85 2.00 2.97 -10.17
N TRP A 86 3.10 3.70 -9.91
CA TRP A 86 4.03 4.14 -10.94
C TRP A 86 4.99 3.01 -11.31
N LYS A 87 5.30 2.91 -12.60
CA LYS A 87 6.32 1.96 -13.04
C LYS A 87 7.71 2.40 -12.56
N PRO A 88 8.46 1.56 -11.84
CA PRO A 88 9.83 1.84 -11.46
C PRO A 88 10.72 2.08 -12.69
N TYR A 89 11.70 2.98 -12.56
CA TYR A 89 12.65 3.37 -13.60
C TYR A 89 12.02 3.90 -14.90
N CYS A 90 10.76 4.33 -14.83
CA CYS A 90 10.04 4.90 -15.94
C CYS A 90 9.24 6.13 -15.46
N SER A 91 9.67 7.33 -15.85
CA SER A 91 9.06 8.58 -15.39
C SER A 91 7.67 8.84 -15.96
N SER A 92 7.18 8.03 -16.89
CA SER A 92 6.01 8.33 -17.70
C SER A 92 4.83 7.37 -17.52
N LEU A 93 5.01 6.18 -16.93
CA LEU A 93 3.96 5.15 -16.92
C LEU A 93 3.30 4.99 -15.55
N LEU A 94 2.00 5.26 -15.48
CA LEU A 94 1.15 5.10 -14.30
C LEU A 94 0.08 4.02 -14.55
N ALA A 95 0.03 3.01 -13.69
CA ALA A 95 -1.04 2.02 -13.65
C ALA A 95 -2.14 2.47 -12.67
N VAL A 96 -3.39 2.40 -13.09
CA VAL A 96 -4.57 2.79 -12.31
C VAL A 96 -5.54 1.62 -12.27
N ALA A 97 -5.71 1.01 -11.09
CA ALA A 97 -6.68 -0.06 -10.86
C ALA A 97 -8.10 0.48 -10.81
N CYS A 98 -8.97 -0.10 -11.60
CA CYS A 98 -10.34 0.36 -11.77
C CYS A 98 -11.31 -0.83 -11.78
N GLN A 99 -12.60 -0.52 -11.75
CA GLN A 99 -13.64 -1.53 -11.86
C GLN A 99 -13.54 -2.34 -13.17
N ASP A 100 -13.17 -1.72 -14.28
CA ASP A 100 -13.16 -2.37 -15.61
C ASP A 100 -11.81 -3.03 -15.96
N GLY A 101 -10.79 -2.89 -15.11
CA GLY A 101 -9.44 -3.41 -15.35
C GLY A 101 -8.36 -2.45 -14.86
N VAL A 102 -7.19 -2.47 -15.49
CA VAL A 102 -6.08 -1.56 -15.20
C VAL A 102 -5.90 -0.60 -16.36
N VAL A 103 -6.06 0.69 -16.11
CA VAL A 103 -5.77 1.75 -17.09
C VAL A 103 -4.30 2.14 -16.96
N LEU A 104 -3.55 2.00 -18.04
CA LEU A 104 -2.16 2.42 -18.12
C LEU A 104 -2.07 3.79 -18.80
N TRP A 105 -1.58 4.80 -18.09
CA TRP A 105 -1.35 6.13 -18.62
C TRP A 105 0.11 6.32 -18.99
N GLN A 106 0.37 6.64 -20.26
CA GLN A 106 1.66 7.07 -20.75
C GLN A 106 1.72 8.60 -20.72
N LEU A 107 2.41 9.16 -19.74
CA LEU A 107 2.52 10.60 -19.53
C LEU A 107 3.86 11.11 -20.06
N ASP A 108 3.84 12.15 -20.87
CA ASP A 108 5.07 12.85 -21.23
C ASP A 108 5.51 13.73 -20.05
N PRO A 109 6.70 13.47 -19.46
CA PRO A 109 7.19 14.23 -18.31
C PRO A 109 7.44 15.73 -18.61
N MET A 110 7.62 16.06 -19.88
CA MET A 110 7.90 17.44 -20.34
C MET A 110 6.64 18.15 -20.84
N SER A 111 5.50 17.45 -20.87
CA SER A 111 4.27 18.02 -21.38
C SER A 111 3.69 19.06 -20.42
N LEU A 112 3.30 20.21 -20.97
CA LEU A 112 2.56 21.27 -20.28
C LEU A 112 1.05 21.14 -20.48
N ILE A 113 0.55 19.96 -20.87
CA ILE A 113 -0.86 19.72 -21.15
C ILE A 113 -1.60 19.40 -19.85
N GLY A 114 -2.51 20.27 -19.44
CA GLY A 114 -3.33 20.07 -18.23
C GLY A 114 -4.38 18.95 -18.36
N ARG A 115 -4.75 18.54 -19.59
CA ARG A 115 -5.68 17.43 -19.88
C ARG A 115 -5.11 16.55 -20.99
N PRO A 116 -4.27 15.56 -20.64
CA PRO A 116 -3.76 14.61 -21.62
C PRO A 116 -4.91 13.86 -22.32
N SER A 117 -4.72 13.59 -23.62
CA SER A 117 -5.68 12.82 -24.39
C SER A 117 -5.81 11.38 -23.87
N SER A 118 -7.00 10.82 -23.88
CA SER A 118 -7.24 9.41 -23.60
C SER A 118 -6.55 8.45 -24.58
N ALA A 119 -6.05 8.95 -25.71
CA ALA A 119 -5.22 8.16 -26.64
C ALA A 119 -3.86 7.75 -26.04
N TYR A 120 -3.41 8.42 -24.98
CA TYR A 120 -2.23 8.03 -24.23
C TYR A 120 -2.52 7.04 -23.09
N ALA A 121 -3.74 6.47 -23.06
CA ALA A 121 -4.14 5.47 -22.11
C ALA A 121 -4.49 4.17 -22.81
N SER A 122 -3.99 3.03 -22.31
CA SER A 122 -4.43 1.69 -22.70
C SER A 122 -5.13 0.98 -21.56
N LEU A 123 -6.00 0.02 -21.86
CA LEU A 123 -6.76 -0.74 -20.88
C LEU A 123 -6.30 -2.20 -20.89
N LEU A 124 -5.67 -2.63 -19.81
CA LEU A 124 -5.42 -4.04 -19.54
C LEU A 124 -6.66 -4.63 -18.89
N SER A 125 -7.34 -5.53 -19.58
CA SER A 125 -8.53 -6.19 -19.05
C SER A 125 -8.57 -7.66 -19.44
N ARG A 126 -9.12 -8.48 -18.54
CA ARG A 126 -9.38 -9.89 -18.77
C ARG A 126 -10.77 -10.22 -18.22
N ARG A 127 -11.53 -10.96 -19.00
CA ARG A 127 -12.87 -11.40 -18.59
C ARG A 127 -12.80 -12.21 -17.28
N GLY A 128 -13.61 -11.83 -16.29
CA GLY A 128 -13.65 -12.46 -14.98
C GLY A 128 -12.65 -11.89 -13.97
N HIS A 129 -11.72 -11.00 -14.38
CA HIS A 129 -10.75 -10.33 -13.50
C HIS A 129 -11.19 -8.88 -13.20
N GLN A 130 -12.44 -8.73 -12.77
CA GLN A 130 -13.06 -7.43 -12.49
C GLN A 130 -13.95 -7.54 -11.24
N PRO A 131 -13.95 -6.51 -10.36
CA PRO A 131 -13.12 -5.31 -10.39
C PRO A 131 -11.66 -5.59 -9.99
N VAL A 132 -10.71 -4.76 -10.43
CA VAL A 132 -9.33 -4.81 -9.96
C VAL A 132 -9.18 -3.95 -8.72
N THR A 133 -8.74 -4.53 -7.60
CA THR A 133 -8.66 -3.82 -6.31
C THR A 133 -7.24 -3.49 -5.88
N SER A 134 -6.24 -4.13 -6.45
CA SER A 134 -4.83 -3.82 -6.17
C SER A 134 -3.95 -4.04 -7.40
N VAL A 135 -2.96 -3.17 -7.57
CA VAL A 135 -1.92 -3.26 -8.60
C VAL A 135 -0.55 -3.02 -7.97
N ALA A 136 0.44 -3.80 -8.42
CA ALA A 136 1.79 -3.65 -7.93
C ALA A 136 2.81 -3.95 -9.02
N TRP A 137 3.75 -3.01 -9.25
CA TRP A 137 4.87 -3.23 -10.14
C TRP A 137 5.96 -4.05 -9.45
N HIS A 138 6.55 -4.95 -10.20
CA HIS A 138 7.81 -5.56 -9.81
C HIS A 138 8.87 -4.45 -9.62
N PRO A 139 9.72 -4.47 -8.57
CA PRO A 139 10.67 -3.38 -8.29
C PRO A 139 11.62 -3.03 -9.44
N LYS A 140 11.93 -3.98 -10.33
CA LYS A 140 12.70 -3.74 -11.56
C LYS A 140 11.86 -3.19 -12.73
N GLY A 141 10.54 -2.99 -12.53
CA GLY A 141 9.64 -2.43 -13.55
C GLY A 141 9.32 -3.37 -14.74
N SER A 142 9.72 -4.63 -14.70
CA SER A 142 9.52 -5.59 -15.80
C SER A 142 8.07 -6.11 -15.88
N LEU A 143 7.43 -6.34 -14.75
CA LEU A 143 6.12 -6.98 -14.64
C LEU A 143 5.15 -6.12 -13.82
N LEU A 144 3.88 -6.20 -14.14
CA LEU A 144 2.79 -5.63 -13.37
C LEU A 144 1.91 -6.76 -12.85
N ALA A 145 1.65 -6.81 -11.55
CA ALA A 145 0.67 -7.70 -10.96
C ALA A 145 -0.66 -6.98 -10.74
N SER A 146 -1.78 -7.64 -11.02
CA SER A 146 -3.12 -7.16 -10.70
C SER A 146 -3.93 -8.21 -9.94
N ALA A 147 -4.78 -7.76 -9.04
CA ALA A 147 -5.63 -8.59 -8.19
C ALA A 147 -7.10 -8.21 -8.30
N SER A 148 -7.96 -9.22 -8.28
CA SER A 148 -9.41 -9.07 -8.24
C SER A 148 -10.01 -9.99 -7.18
N PRO A 149 -10.90 -9.50 -6.30
CA PRO A 149 -11.63 -10.36 -5.37
C PRO A 149 -12.61 -11.32 -6.05
N ALA A 150 -12.92 -11.07 -7.33
CA ALA A 150 -13.79 -11.91 -8.14
C ALA A 150 -13.06 -13.04 -8.88
N ASP A 151 -11.72 -12.98 -8.96
CA ASP A 151 -10.89 -13.95 -9.68
C ASP A 151 -9.97 -14.70 -8.71
N SER A 152 -10.01 -16.02 -8.73
CA SER A 152 -9.11 -16.87 -7.94
C SER A 152 -7.65 -16.79 -8.39
N SER A 153 -7.38 -16.17 -9.53
CA SER A 153 -6.06 -15.93 -10.08
C SER A 153 -5.66 -14.47 -9.86
N MET A 154 -4.39 -14.23 -9.52
CA MET A 154 -3.77 -12.94 -9.81
C MET A 154 -3.21 -12.96 -11.23
N LEU A 155 -3.15 -11.83 -11.91
CA LEU A 155 -2.60 -11.73 -13.26
C LEU A 155 -1.25 -11.04 -13.22
N ILE A 156 -0.26 -11.64 -13.90
CA ILE A 156 1.04 -11.04 -14.13
C ILE A 156 1.10 -10.59 -15.59
N TRP A 157 1.19 -9.29 -15.79
CA TRP A 157 1.18 -8.65 -17.11
C TRP A 157 2.59 -8.36 -17.59
N ASN A 158 2.85 -8.71 -18.84
CA ASN A 158 3.87 -8.08 -19.65
C ASN A 158 3.25 -6.87 -20.33
N VAL A 159 3.55 -5.68 -19.82
CA VAL A 159 2.91 -4.44 -20.29
C VAL A 159 3.28 -4.09 -21.74
N SER A 160 4.45 -4.56 -22.22
CA SER A 160 4.88 -4.28 -23.58
C SER A 160 4.10 -5.06 -24.64
N THR A 161 3.64 -6.27 -24.31
CA THR A 161 2.82 -7.11 -25.20
C THR A 161 1.35 -7.10 -24.84
N GLU A 162 0.98 -6.46 -23.74
CA GLU A 162 -0.38 -6.48 -23.16
C GLU A 162 -0.90 -7.89 -22.83
N GLU A 163 0.00 -8.86 -22.76
CA GLU A 163 -0.33 -10.24 -22.41
C GLU A 163 -0.25 -10.47 -20.90
N CYS A 164 -1.06 -11.40 -20.42
CA CYS A 164 -1.04 -11.78 -19.00
C CYS A 164 -0.98 -13.28 -18.78
N VAL A 165 -0.26 -13.66 -17.73
CA VAL A 165 -0.22 -15.02 -17.20
C VAL A 165 -1.02 -15.09 -15.92
N PRO A 166 -2.07 -15.94 -15.83
CA PRO A 166 -2.81 -16.15 -14.60
C PRO A 166 -2.03 -17.06 -13.65
N LEU A 167 -1.82 -16.61 -12.45
CA LEU A 167 -1.28 -17.42 -11.36
C LEU A 167 -2.42 -17.80 -10.42
N CYS A 168 -2.86 -19.05 -10.54
CA CYS A 168 -3.95 -19.62 -9.77
C CYS A 168 -3.46 -20.74 -8.84
N ARG A 169 -4.06 -20.85 -7.66
CA ARG A 169 -3.91 -22.02 -6.77
C ARG A 169 -5.28 -22.55 -6.38
N LEU A 170 -5.38 -23.86 -6.36
CA LEU A 170 -6.56 -24.56 -5.85
C LEU A 170 -6.77 -24.18 -4.38
N ALA A 171 -7.99 -23.89 -4.00
CA ALA A 171 -8.46 -23.42 -2.71
C ALA A 171 -8.07 -21.95 -2.37
N GLY A 172 -9.07 -21.22 -1.99
CA GLY A 172 -9.05 -19.78 -1.69
C GLY A 172 -9.85 -19.01 -2.74
N GLY A 173 -10.62 -18.04 -2.30
CA GLY A 173 -11.35 -17.11 -3.18
C GLY A 173 -10.42 -16.21 -3.98
N GLY A 174 -10.92 -15.05 -4.40
CA GLY A 174 -10.16 -14.06 -5.14
C GLY A 174 -8.94 -13.51 -4.39
N VAL A 175 -8.25 -12.58 -5.03
CA VAL A 175 -7.10 -11.86 -4.44
C VAL A 175 -7.47 -10.38 -4.36
N CYS A 176 -7.26 -9.74 -3.20
CA CYS A 176 -7.67 -8.36 -2.99
C CYS A 176 -6.50 -7.39 -2.72
N LEU A 177 -5.34 -7.87 -2.28
CA LEU A 177 -4.18 -7.05 -1.96
C LEU A 177 -2.90 -7.70 -2.49
N LEU A 178 -2.05 -6.91 -3.14
CA LEU A 178 -0.73 -7.30 -3.63
C LEU A 178 0.35 -6.39 -3.08
N ARG A 179 1.49 -6.96 -2.67
CA ARG A 179 2.69 -6.21 -2.28
C ARG A 179 3.95 -6.97 -2.68
N TRP A 180 4.76 -6.36 -3.55
CA TRP A 180 6.09 -6.88 -3.87
C TRP A 180 7.07 -6.60 -2.75
N SER A 181 7.98 -7.53 -2.48
CA SER A 181 9.16 -7.24 -1.67
C SER A 181 10.08 -6.27 -2.42
N PRO A 182 10.83 -5.38 -1.74
CA PRO A 182 11.67 -4.39 -2.40
C PRO A 182 12.77 -4.97 -3.28
N ASP A 183 13.24 -6.18 -2.99
CA ASP A 183 14.21 -6.93 -3.80
C ASP A 183 13.56 -7.64 -5.01
N GLY A 184 12.23 -7.75 -5.01
CA GLY A 184 11.46 -8.45 -6.04
C GLY A 184 11.45 -9.97 -5.90
N ALA A 185 12.04 -10.53 -4.85
CA ALA A 185 12.09 -11.97 -4.64
C ALA A 185 10.74 -12.58 -4.24
N HIS A 186 9.89 -11.77 -3.59
CA HIS A 186 8.61 -12.23 -3.07
C HIS A 186 7.46 -11.33 -3.48
N LEU A 187 6.26 -11.94 -3.63
CA LEU A 187 5.00 -11.24 -3.86
C LEU A 187 3.95 -11.74 -2.88
N LEU A 188 3.49 -10.85 -1.99
CA LEU A 188 2.32 -11.09 -1.15
C LEU A 188 1.05 -11.01 -2.00
N ALA A 189 0.16 -12.00 -1.85
CA ALA A 189 -1.17 -12.05 -2.42
C ALA A 189 -2.18 -12.43 -1.32
N ALA A 190 -2.97 -11.46 -0.83
CA ALA A 190 -3.95 -11.66 0.21
C ALA A 190 -5.35 -11.86 -0.37
N ALA A 191 -6.06 -12.85 0.17
CA ALA A 191 -7.42 -13.16 -0.20
C ALA A 191 -8.45 -12.33 0.62
N PRO A 192 -9.71 -12.26 0.17
CA PRO A 192 -10.81 -11.67 0.93
C PRO A 192 -11.05 -12.31 2.31
N GLN A 193 -10.61 -13.53 2.50
CA GLN A 193 -10.71 -14.28 3.75
C GLN A 193 -9.42 -14.19 4.59
N SER A 194 -9.35 -14.96 5.68
CA SER A 194 -8.17 -15.09 6.55
C SER A 194 -7.00 -15.86 5.92
N LEU A 195 -6.84 -15.77 4.61
CA LEU A 195 -5.84 -16.46 3.83
C LEU A 195 -4.97 -15.47 3.08
N PHE A 196 -3.66 -15.59 3.18
CA PHE A 196 -2.74 -14.97 2.25
C PHE A 196 -1.67 -15.96 1.78
N ARG A 197 -1.04 -15.62 0.67
CA ARG A 197 0.07 -16.37 0.09
C ARG A 197 1.23 -15.44 -0.16
N VAL A 198 2.44 -15.95 -0.02
CA VAL A 198 3.65 -15.29 -0.48
C VAL A 198 4.26 -16.15 -1.57
N TRP A 199 4.41 -15.56 -2.75
CA TRP A 199 4.98 -16.21 -3.91
C TRP A 199 6.47 -15.92 -3.97
N ASP A 200 7.26 -16.97 -4.14
CA ASP A 200 8.63 -16.87 -4.62
C ASP A 200 8.59 -16.58 -6.13
N THR A 201 9.19 -15.49 -6.54
CA THR A 201 9.09 -15.02 -7.94
C THR A 201 10.13 -15.63 -8.86
N GLN A 202 11.13 -16.30 -8.31
CA GLN A 202 12.11 -17.04 -9.11
C GLN A 202 11.49 -18.30 -9.72
N PHE A 203 10.72 -19.04 -8.92
CA PHE A 203 10.10 -20.31 -9.35
C PHE A 203 8.58 -20.27 -9.41
N TRP A 204 7.97 -19.15 -9.04
CA TRP A 204 6.52 -18.96 -8.94
C TRP A 204 5.84 -20.03 -8.08
N ARG A 205 6.50 -20.41 -7.00
CA ARG A 205 5.95 -21.23 -5.92
C ARG A 205 5.38 -20.34 -4.83
N CYS A 206 4.45 -20.84 -4.03
CA CYS A 206 3.88 -20.04 -2.96
C CYS A 206 3.69 -20.84 -1.68
N ASP A 207 3.98 -20.18 -0.58
CA ASP A 207 3.61 -20.61 0.76
C ASP A 207 2.26 -20.01 1.15
N ARG A 208 1.56 -20.69 2.04
CA ARG A 208 0.20 -20.38 2.46
C ARG A 208 0.12 -20.16 3.96
N TRP A 209 -0.55 -19.07 4.36
CA TRP A 209 -0.87 -18.76 5.75
C TRP A 209 -2.38 -18.61 5.91
N SER A 210 -2.97 -19.33 6.88
CA SER A 210 -4.41 -19.32 7.15
C SER A 210 -4.75 -19.35 8.64
N THR A 211 -3.76 -19.14 9.50
CA THR A 211 -3.88 -19.22 10.96
C THR A 211 -4.32 -17.91 11.62
N PHE A 212 -4.37 -16.81 10.86
CA PHE A 212 -4.69 -15.50 11.40
C PHE A 212 -6.20 -15.24 11.47
N GLN A 213 -6.60 -14.37 12.39
CA GLN A 213 -8.00 -13.99 12.55
C GLN A 213 -8.35 -12.80 11.65
N GLY A 214 -9.23 -13.03 10.68
CA GLY A 214 -9.67 -12.02 9.74
C GLY A 214 -8.77 -11.93 8.50
N ARG A 215 -9.17 -11.06 7.55
CA ARG A 215 -8.41 -10.83 6.32
C ARG A 215 -7.17 -10.00 6.59
N CYS A 216 -6.13 -10.17 5.78
CA CYS A 216 -4.99 -9.27 5.75
C CYS A 216 -5.44 -7.91 5.19
N GLN A 217 -5.57 -6.91 6.08
CA GLN A 217 -6.08 -5.57 5.76
C GLN A 217 -4.99 -4.68 5.18
N ALA A 218 -3.81 -4.71 5.81
CA ALA A 218 -2.65 -3.97 5.37
C ALA A 218 -1.38 -4.81 5.54
N ALA A 219 -0.42 -4.60 4.66
CA ALA A 219 0.87 -5.27 4.72
C ALA A 219 1.97 -4.39 4.12
N CYS A 220 3.16 -4.45 4.70
CA CYS A 220 4.35 -3.82 4.18
C CYS A 220 5.59 -4.68 4.40
N TRP A 221 6.49 -4.65 3.43
CA TRP A 221 7.78 -5.33 3.50
C TRP A 221 8.82 -4.46 4.18
N SER A 222 9.74 -5.08 4.91
CA SER A 222 10.96 -4.43 5.34
C SER A 222 11.80 -4.02 4.12
N PRO A 223 12.60 -2.94 4.22
CA PRO A 223 13.40 -2.46 3.08
C PRO A 223 14.39 -3.47 2.53
N ASP A 224 14.86 -4.39 3.36
CA ASP A 224 15.74 -5.50 2.99
C ASP A 224 15.00 -6.70 2.38
N GLY A 225 13.65 -6.69 2.39
CA GLY A 225 12.81 -7.78 1.88
C GLY A 225 12.78 -9.03 2.77
N ALA A 226 13.46 -9.02 3.92
CA ALA A 226 13.57 -10.20 4.78
C ALA A 226 12.36 -10.40 5.70
N GLN A 227 11.53 -9.38 5.90
CA GLN A 227 10.38 -9.44 6.80
C GLN A 227 9.15 -8.80 6.18
N LEU A 228 8.00 -9.40 6.45
CA LEU A 228 6.69 -8.92 6.06
C LEU A 228 5.88 -8.61 7.32
N LEU A 229 5.52 -7.35 7.52
CA LEU A 229 4.55 -6.94 8.53
C LEU A 229 3.15 -7.03 7.97
N CYS A 230 2.24 -7.65 8.73
CA CYS A 230 0.83 -7.82 8.38
C CYS A 230 -0.07 -7.34 9.51
N ALA A 231 -1.17 -6.70 9.13
CA ALA A 231 -2.29 -6.36 10.01
C ALA A 231 -3.57 -7.02 9.53
N PHE A 232 -4.38 -7.51 10.46
CA PHE A 232 -5.59 -8.27 10.16
C PHE A 232 -6.84 -7.54 10.67
N SER A 233 -7.95 -7.69 9.94
CA SER A 233 -9.19 -6.95 10.20
C SER A 233 -9.82 -7.23 11.58
N ASN A 234 -9.53 -8.38 12.18
CA ASN A 234 -10.10 -8.82 13.46
C ASN A 234 -9.06 -8.86 14.59
N SER A 235 -7.89 -8.27 14.38
CA SER A 235 -6.84 -8.22 15.39
C SER A 235 -6.20 -6.83 15.42
N PRO A 236 -5.98 -6.25 16.61
CA PRO A 236 -5.24 -5.00 16.73
C PRO A 236 -3.72 -5.21 16.67
N ALA A 237 -3.24 -6.46 16.67
CA ALA A 237 -1.81 -6.76 16.70
C ALA A 237 -1.19 -6.70 15.29
N LEU A 238 0.08 -6.28 15.24
CA LEU A 238 0.95 -6.44 14.10
C LEU A 238 1.70 -7.76 14.18
N TYR A 239 1.73 -8.46 13.06
CA TYR A 239 2.41 -9.75 12.93
C TYR A 239 3.57 -9.63 11.95
N ALA A 240 4.71 -10.24 12.27
CA ALA A 240 5.84 -10.37 11.36
C ALA A 240 5.99 -11.79 10.85
N VAL A 241 6.24 -11.92 9.56
CA VAL A 241 6.64 -13.16 8.90
C VAL A 241 8.03 -12.96 8.32
N SER A 242 8.96 -13.84 8.67
CA SER A 242 10.37 -13.74 8.25
C SER A 242 10.66 -14.64 7.06
N PHE A 243 11.44 -14.10 6.12
CA PHE A 243 11.93 -14.78 4.93
C PHE A 243 13.47 -14.72 4.94
N PRO A 244 14.14 -15.76 5.49
CA PRO A 244 15.59 -15.77 5.54
C PRO A 244 16.17 -15.76 4.12
N LYS A 245 17.10 -14.86 3.85
CA LYS A 245 17.86 -14.89 2.62
C LYS A 245 18.79 -16.11 2.64
N PRO A 246 18.90 -16.87 1.53
CA PRO A 246 19.89 -17.91 1.45
C PRO A 246 21.27 -17.29 1.68
N LEU A 247 22.01 -17.80 2.64
CA LEU A 247 23.42 -17.48 2.84
C LEU A 247 24.12 -17.80 1.52
N ASN A 248 24.80 -16.80 0.91
CA ASN A 248 25.56 -17.03 -0.31
C ASN A 248 26.48 -18.23 -0.10
N PRO A 249 26.46 -19.26 -0.97
CA PRO A 249 27.44 -20.32 -0.93
C PRO A 249 28.72 -19.83 -1.63
N CYS A 250 29.39 -18.84 -1.02
CA CYS A 250 30.77 -18.51 -1.36
C CYS A 250 31.66 -19.29 -0.44
N LEU A 251 31.80 -20.58 -0.66
CA LEU A 251 32.97 -21.40 -0.33
C LEU A 251 32.60 -22.87 -0.64
N GLY A 252 33.14 -23.32 -1.76
CA GLY A 252 33.44 -24.65 -2.18
C GLY A 252 32.57 -25.82 -1.64
N ASP A 253 32.05 -26.51 -2.57
CA ASP A 253 31.93 -27.93 -2.74
C ASP A 253 30.53 -28.37 -3.16
N GLU A 254 30.55 -28.96 -4.38
CA GLU A 254 29.61 -29.95 -4.91
C GLU A 254 28.16 -29.54 -5.15
N GLU A 255 27.77 -29.68 -6.41
CA GLU A 255 26.42 -29.72 -6.93
C GLU A 255 25.57 -30.75 -6.16
N GLU A 256 25.12 -30.37 -4.97
CA GLU A 256 23.86 -30.92 -4.48
C GLU A 256 22.76 -29.99 -4.99
N ASP A 257 21.85 -30.56 -5.79
CA ASP A 257 20.55 -29.99 -6.11
C ASP A 257 20.06 -29.24 -4.87
N SER A 258 20.12 -27.91 -4.92
CA SER A 258 19.57 -27.09 -3.84
C SER A 258 18.08 -27.30 -3.88
N ALA A 259 17.67 -28.42 -3.31
CA ALA A 259 16.29 -28.78 -3.08
C ALA A 259 15.73 -27.60 -2.28
N TRP A 260 14.87 -26.81 -2.92
CA TRP A 260 14.00 -25.87 -2.27
C TRP A 260 13.38 -26.62 -1.07
N ILE A 261 13.91 -26.35 0.13
CA ILE A 261 13.31 -26.86 1.35
C ILE A 261 12.02 -26.05 1.49
N PRO A 262 10.85 -26.65 1.25
CA PRO A 262 9.62 -25.95 1.54
C PRO A 262 9.69 -25.59 3.01
N HIS A 263 9.44 -24.34 3.38
CA HIS A 263 9.18 -23.95 4.77
C HIS A 263 7.98 -24.73 5.35
N SER A 264 7.42 -25.63 4.58
CA SER A 264 6.36 -26.60 4.89
C SER A 264 6.74 -27.72 5.87
N SER A 265 8.02 -27.86 6.25
CA SER A 265 8.32 -28.67 7.45
C SER A 265 8.03 -27.90 8.74
N ALA A 266 7.87 -26.58 8.67
CA ALA A 266 7.18 -25.77 9.66
C ALA A 266 5.77 -25.47 9.11
N GLY A 267 4.98 -26.47 8.91
CA GLY A 267 3.60 -26.38 8.40
C GLY A 267 2.66 -25.62 9.34
N SER A 268 2.62 -24.40 9.24
CA SER A 268 2.01 -23.25 9.88
C SER A 268 3.09 -22.35 10.44
N GLY A 269 3.76 -21.58 9.58
CA GLY A 269 4.51 -20.42 10.03
C GLY A 269 3.52 -19.51 10.76
N SER A 270 3.43 -19.64 12.08
CA SER A 270 2.71 -18.69 12.91
C SER A 270 3.50 -17.39 12.81
N GLY A 271 2.95 -16.37 12.13
CA GLY A 271 3.51 -15.05 12.22
C GLY A 271 3.64 -14.68 13.70
N LEU A 272 4.78 -14.13 14.08
CA LEU A 272 5.01 -13.72 15.46
C LEU A 272 4.30 -12.39 15.68
N PRO A 273 3.48 -12.24 16.73
CA PRO A 273 2.96 -10.94 17.11
C PRO A 273 4.14 -10.08 17.59
N VAL A 274 4.31 -8.91 16.96
CA VAL A 274 5.41 -7.99 17.27
C VAL A 274 4.96 -6.91 18.23
N VAL A 275 3.79 -6.34 18.00
CA VAL A 275 3.21 -5.26 18.80
C VAL A 275 1.71 -5.42 18.88
N ASP A 276 1.17 -5.29 20.07
CA ASP A 276 -0.26 -5.15 20.30
C ASP A 276 -0.62 -3.66 20.31
N LEU A 277 -1.51 -3.26 19.40
CA LEU A 277 -1.97 -1.90 19.22
C LEU A 277 -3.41 -1.68 19.71
N ALA A 278 -3.94 -2.60 20.54
CA ALA A 278 -5.30 -2.50 21.05
C ALA A 278 -5.54 -1.16 21.77
N GLU A 279 -4.55 -0.70 22.52
CA GLU A 279 -4.60 0.59 23.21
C GLU A 279 -3.20 1.16 23.38
N VAL A 280 -2.93 2.25 22.69
CA VAL A 280 -1.69 3.02 22.86
C VAL A 280 -2.02 4.32 23.57
N THR A 281 -1.53 4.49 24.81
CA THR A 281 -1.81 5.69 25.59
C THR A 281 -0.81 6.78 25.25
N LEU A 282 -1.29 7.91 24.75
CA LEU A 282 -0.53 9.16 24.69
C LEU A 282 -0.51 9.78 26.07
N SER A 283 0.64 9.73 26.75
CA SER A 283 0.90 10.60 27.88
C SER A 283 0.88 12.04 27.39
N ALA A 284 0.07 12.90 28.01
CA ALA A 284 -0.09 14.29 27.61
C ALA A 284 1.27 15.00 27.61
N LEU A 285 1.90 15.15 26.44
CA LEU A 285 2.95 16.12 26.21
C LEU A 285 2.27 17.50 26.22
N SER A 286 2.47 18.19 27.38
CA SER A 286 2.22 19.62 27.59
C SER A 286 1.00 20.24 26.89
N GLY A 287 -0.11 20.33 27.58
CA GLY A 287 -1.19 21.28 27.28
C GLY A 287 -2.59 20.73 27.03
N HIS A 288 -2.79 19.42 26.92
CA HIS A 288 -4.12 18.83 26.87
C HIS A 288 -4.46 18.07 28.16
N PRO A 289 -5.58 18.42 28.83
CA PRO A 289 -6.02 17.69 30.02
C PRO A 289 -6.64 16.35 29.57
N GLY A 290 -5.89 15.27 29.67
CA GLY A 290 -6.41 13.93 29.46
C GLY A 290 -5.44 12.99 28.70
N ASN A 291 -5.41 11.74 29.11
CA ASN A 291 -4.75 10.69 28.33
C ASN A 291 -5.60 10.44 27.09
N ILE A 292 -5.02 10.69 25.91
CA ILE A 292 -5.64 10.33 24.63
C ILE A 292 -5.31 8.87 24.37
N LYS A 293 -6.35 8.06 24.25
CA LYS A 293 -6.23 6.66 23.84
C LYS A 293 -6.27 6.59 22.32
N VAL A 294 -5.27 5.97 21.74
CA VAL A 294 -5.17 5.72 20.30
C VAL A 294 -4.89 4.25 20.12
N GLY A 295 -5.50 3.62 19.13
CA GLY A 295 -5.27 2.21 18.87
C GLY A 295 -6.47 1.55 18.23
N GLY A 296 -6.50 0.22 18.23
CA GLY A 296 -7.54 -0.59 17.61
C GLY A 296 -7.11 -1.27 16.33
N THR A 297 -8.06 -1.58 15.46
CA THR A 297 -7.76 -2.23 14.17
C THR A 297 -6.97 -1.32 13.25
N VAL A 298 -5.89 -1.86 12.70
CA VAL A 298 -5.03 -1.15 11.75
C VAL A 298 -5.75 -1.02 10.42
N GLN A 299 -5.81 0.21 9.90
CA GLN A 299 -6.38 0.49 8.58
C GLN A 299 -5.31 0.47 7.50
N ASN A 300 -4.23 1.19 7.71
CA ASN A 300 -3.13 1.27 6.75
C ASN A 300 -1.80 1.36 7.47
N MET A 301 -0.74 0.94 6.81
CA MET A 301 0.62 1.07 7.31
C MET A 301 1.59 1.34 6.18
N ALA A 302 2.64 2.09 6.49
CA ALA A 302 3.73 2.38 5.58
C ALA A 302 5.06 2.30 6.33
N TRP A 303 6.06 1.66 5.71
CA TRP A 303 7.41 1.56 6.23
C TRP A 303 8.34 2.40 5.35
N ASP A 304 9.24 3.13 5.97
CA ASP A 304 10.20 3.95 5.24
C ASP A 304 11.30 3.10 4.58
N LYS A 305 11.99 3.67 3.61
CA LYS A 305 13.05 2.96 2.84
C LYS A 305 14.28 2.58 3.67
N HIS A 306 14.48 3.22 4.82
CA HIS A 306 15.63 2.95 5.70
C HIS A 306 15.33 1.88 6.75
N GLY A 307 14.05 1.52 6.93
CA GLY A 307 13.63 0.58 7.96
C GLY A 307 13.65 1.16 9.38
N GLU A 308 13.64 2.50 9.50
CA GLU A 308 13.72 3.18 10.79
C GLU A 308 12.38 3.70 11.30
N ARG A 309 11.43 3.94 10.41
CA ARG A 309 10.11 4.51 10.77
C ARG A 309 8.98 3.73 10.13
N LEU A 310 8.04 3.33 10.97
CA LEU A 310 6.77 2.72 10.58
C LEU A 310 5.64 3.67 10.97
N ALA A 311 4.79 4.02 10.01
CA ALA A 311 3.58 4.79 10.22
C ALA A 311 2.36 3.87 10.17
N VAL A 312 1.43 4.02 11.12
CA VAL A 312 0.23 3.19 11.24
C VAL A 312 -0.98 4.09 11.46
N SER A 313 -2.05 3.90 10.69
CA SER A 313 -3.36 4.50 10.92
C SER A 313 -4.36 3.46 11.39
N PHE A 314 -5.35 3.92 12.15
CA PHE A 314 -6.35 3.07 12.78
C PHE A 314 -7.74 3.32 12.20
N ARG A 315 -8.59 2.30 12.21
CA ARG A 315 -9.97 2.40 11.75
C ARG A 315 -10.82 3.21 12.72
N ASP A 316 -10.67 2.97 14.02
CA ASP A 316 -11.53 3.54 15.06
C ASP A 316 -11.05 4.93 15.53
N HIS A 317 -9.75 5.20 15.47
CA HIS A 317 -9.13 6.45 15.92
C HIS A 317 -8.32 7.10 14.79
N GLY A 318 -8.92 7.20 13.61
CA GLY A 318 -8.28 7.63 12.38
C GLY A 318 -7.76 9.09 12.37
N GLN A 319 -8.11 9.92 13.37
CA GLN A 319 -7.57 11.28 13.50
C GLN A 319 -6.09 11.31 13.86
N TYR A 320 -5.52 10.19 14.31
CA TYR A 320 -4.12 10.06 14.67
C TYR A 320 -3.42 9.02 13.81
N VAL A 321 -2.20 9.34 13.41
CA VAL A 321 -1.27 8.40 12.81
C VAL A 321 -0.17 8.11 13.82
N ALA A 322 -0.01 6.85 14.22
CA ALA A 322 1.04 6.43 15.13
C ALA A 322 2.34 6.24 14.36
N LEU A 323 3.44 6.75 14.92
CA LEU A 323 4.79 6.56 14.43
C LEU A 323 5.57 5.65 15.37
N PHE A 324 6.25 4.68 14.80
CA PHE A 324 7.13 3.77 15.49
C PHE A 324 8.56 3.90 14.96
N CYS A 325 9.53 3.80 15.85
CA CYS A 325 10.91 3.49 15.49
C CYS A 325 11.02 1.99 15.27
N THR A 326 11.67 1.59 14.20
CA THR A 326 11.88 0.19 13.87
C THR A 326 13.37 -0.12 13.74
N ARG A 327 13.74 -1.34 14.15
CA ARG A 327 15.07 -1.90 13.96
C ARG A 327 14.88 -3.32 13.46
N THR A 328 15.47 -3.66 12.33
CA THR A 328 15.30 -4.97 11.70
C THR A 328 16.37 -6.00 12.10
N TYR A 329 17.49 -5.55 12.63
CA TYR A 329 18.60 -6.42 13.03
C TYR A 329 19.02 -6.13 14.48
N PRO A 330 19.36 -7.14 15.31
CA PRO A 330 19.39 -8.60 15.03
C PRO A 330 18.02 -9.25 14.93
N MET A 331 17.00 -8.65 15.50
CA MET A 331 15.59 -9.05 15.40
C MET A 331 14.72 -7.82 15.21
N LEU A 332 13.51 -8.02 14.72
CA LEU A 332 12.58 -6.91 14.54
C LEU A 332 12.13 -6.37 15.89
N GLU A 333 12.44 -5.11 16.13
CA GLU A 333 11.93 -4.32 17.24
C GLU A 333 11.07 -3.19 16.70
N VAL A 334 9.90 -2.97 17.33
CA VAL A 334 8.99 -1.88 17.01
C VAL A 334 8.70 -1.12 18.30
N SER A 335 9.16 0.11 18.39
CA SER A 335 9.05 0.95 19.57
C SER A 335 8.24 2.20 19.29
N PRO A 336 7.33 2.64 20.17
CA PRO A 336 6.58 3.88 19.97
C PRO A 336 7.52 5.08 19.83
N CYS A 337 7.26 5.95 18.88
CA CYS A 337 8.02 7.17 18.63
C CYS A 337 7.16 8.43 18.86
N GLY A 338 5.92 8.44 18.39
CA GLY A 338 5.03 9.58 18.51
C GLY A 338 3.77 9.45 17.70
N PHE A 339 3.04 10.56 17.59
CA PHE A 339 1.80 10.61 16.83
C PHE A 339 1.74 11.87 15.98
N ILE A 340 1.10 11.74 14.82
CA ILE A 340 0.75 12.87 13.97
C ILE A 340 -0.76 13.08 14.11
N SER A 341 -1.16 14.28 14.53
CA SER A 341 -2.55 14.68 14.59
C SER A 341 -2.97 15.29 13.26
N GLY A 342 -4.11 14.85 12.76
CA GLY A 342 -4.75 15.43 11.59
C GLY A 342 -5.49 16.72 11.87
N PRO A 343 -6.09 17.33 10.81
CA PRO A 343 -7.06 18.38 10.97
C PRO A 343 -8.22 17.94 11.85
N HIS A 344 -8.80 18.88 12.61
CA HIS A 344 -9.86 18.55 13.57
C HIS A 344 -11.06 17.87 12.89
N GLY A 345 -11.47 16.71 13.41
CA GLY A 345 -12.61 15.94 12.91
C GLY A 345 -12.30 15.10 11.66
N GLU A 346 -11.08 15.16 11.15
CA GLU A 346 -10.68 14.41 9.96
C GLU A 346 -9.89 13.15 10.35
N HIS A 347 -9.86 12.17 9.44
CA HIS A 347 -9.14 10.91 9.64
C HIS A 347 -8.18 10.60 8.50
N ALA A 348 -7.13 9.85 8.80
CA ALA A 348 -6.14 9.43 7.82
C ALA A 348 -6.75 8.37 6.89
N GLN A 349 -6.78 8.67 5.61
CA GLN A 349 -7.27 7.78 4.55
C GLN A 349 -6.16 6.85 4.06
N LEU A 350 -5.02 7.43 3.69
CA LEU A 350 -3.90 6.72 3.09
C LEU A 350 -2.58 7.25 3.65
N LEU A 351 -1.60 6.35 3.77
CA LEU A 351 -0.25 6.62 4.20
C LEU A 351 0.74 6.18 3.13
N SER A 352 1.77 6.99 2.90
CA SER A 352 2.86 6.61 1.99
C SER A 352 4.14 7.36 2.33
N PHE A 353 5.28 6.70 2.31
CA PHE A 353 6.58 7.36 2.38
C PHE A 353 7.11 7.69 0.99
N TYR A 354 7.77 8.83 0.88
CA TYR A 354 8.54 9.20 -0.31
C TYR A 354 9.99 8.74 -0.16
N ASN A 355 10.45 7.92 -1.10
CA ASN A 355 11.78 7.29 -1.02
C ASN A 355 12.95 8.21 -1.39
N GLY A 356 12.68 9.37 -2.03
CA GLY A 356 13.71 10.29 -2.49
C GLY A 356 14.03 11.41 -1.50
N PHE A 357 13.54 11.37 -0.25
CA PHE A 357 13.82 12.40 0.74
C PHE A 357 15.20 12.18 1.37
N GLU A 358 16.02 13.24 1.41
CA GLU A 358 17.38 13.21 1.94
C GLU A 358 17.41 13.63 3.42
N GLY A 359 18.26 12.99 4.21
CA GLY A 359 18.42 13.29 5.64
C GLY A 359 17.29 12.79 6.54
N GLY A 360 16.44 11.88 6.03
CA GLY A 360 15.33 11.32 6.81
C GLY A 360 14.29 10.63 5.98
N SER A 361 13.04 10.71 6.40
CA SER A 361 11.88 10.17 5.69
C SER A 361 10.78 11.22 5.55
N LEU A 362 10.10 11.26 4.42
CA LEU A 362 8.94 12.12 4.19
C LEU A 362 7.68 11.27 4.19
N LEU A 363 6.91 11.36 5.26
CA LEU A 363 5.60 10.73 5.35
C LEU A 363 4.54 11.61 4.72
N THR A 364 3.76 11.03 3.83
CA THR A 364 2.57 11.67 3.24
C THR A 364 1.33 11.04 3.83
N VAL A 365 0.44 11.87 4.34
CA VAL A 365 -0.86 11.49 4.89
C VAL A 365 -1.95 12.16 4.05
N CYS A 366 -2.83 11.34 3.46
CA CYS A 366 -4.03 11.82 2.79
C CYS A 366 -5.18 11.81 3.81
N TRP A 367 -5.80 12.96 4.06
CA TRP A 367 -6.90 13.12 5.02
C TRP A 367 -8.26 13.01 4.33
N SER A 368 -9.28 12.68 5.09
CA SER A 368 -10.66 12.48 4.60
C SER A 368 -11.25 13.70 3.90
N ASN A 369 -10.84 14.90 4.26
CA ASN A 369 -11.24 16.15 3.60
C ASN A 369 -10.49 16.45 2.29
N GLY A 370 -9.63 15.53 1.82
CA GLY A 370 -8.83 15.72 0.60
C GLY A 370 -7.53 16.50 0.78
N VAL A 371 -7.20 16.92 1.99
CA VAL A 371 -5.90 17.53 2.29
C VAL A 371 -4.82 16.44 2.24
N VAL A 372 -3.73 16.73 1.57
CA VAL A 372 -2.52 15.91 1.56
C VAL A 372 -1.44 16.63 2.35
N SER A 373 -1.02 16.03 3.46
CA SER A 373 0.02 16.57 4.33
C SER A 373 1.32 15.83 4.12
N HIS A 374 2.41 16.56 4.01
CA HIS A 374 3.76 16.02 3.95
C HIS A 374 4.47 16.33 5.26
N VAL A 375 4.84 15.28 6.00
CA VAL A 375 5.49 15.40 7.32
C VAL A 375 6.94 14.90 7.20
N PRO A 376 7.93 15.80 7.23
CA PRO A 376 9.32 15.43 7.21
C PRO A 376 9.75 14.89 8.58
N LEU A 377 10.38 13.73 8.58
CA LEU A 377 10.98 13.09 9.74
C LEU A 377 12.50 13.10 9.55
N TYR A 378 13.18 14.01 10.23
CA TYR A 378 14.64 14.12 10.15
C TYR A 378 15.32 13.13 11.10
N TYR A 379 16.40 12.52 10.66
CA TYR A 379 17.23 11.65 11.46
C TYR A 379 18.45 12.45 11.92
N CYS A 380 18.50 12.76 13.21
CA CYS A 380 19.68 13.39 13.80
C CYS A 380 20.75 12.31 14.00
N PRO A 381 21.95 12.46 13.44
CA PRO A 381 23.07 11.65 13.85
C PRO A 381 23.37 11.92 15.34
N LEU A 382 23.59 10.87 16.12
CA LEU A 382 23.79 10.90 17.57
C LEU A 382 24.98 11.76 18.06
N SER A 383 25.68 12.49 17.18
CA SER A 383 26.93 13.19 17.47
C SER A 383 27.01 14.66 17.01
N GLN A 384 25.92 15.26 16.55
CA GLN A 384 25.95 16.69 16.18
C GLN A 384 24.79 17.45 16.81
N GLU A 385 25.12 18.49 17.60
CA GLU A 385 24.14 19.49 17.99
C GLU A 385 23.52 20.13 16.74
N PRO A 386 22.21 20.42 16.73
CA PRO A 386 21.54 20.99 15.57
C PRO A 386 22.10 22.38 15.29
N THR A 387 22.89 22.51 14.23
CA THR A 387 23.23 23.84 13.69
C THR A 387 21.99 24.37 12.98
N GLU A 388 21.54 25.58 13.34
CA GLU A 388 20.33 26.27 12.83
C GLU A 388 20.23 26.44 11.29
N LYS A 389 21.18 25.93 10.52
CA LYS A 389 21.25 26.10 9.07
C LYS A 389 20.76 24.91 8.22
N SER A 390 20.25 23.84 8.79
CA SER A 390 19.87 22.65 8.02
C SER A 390 18.35 22.50 7.72
N PHE A 391 17.55 23.50 8.02
CA PHE A 391 16.14 23.52 7.59
C PHE A 391 16.02 24.01 6.15
N ALA A 392 16.52 23.21 5.20
CA ALA A 392 16.11 23.38 3.83
C ALA A 392 14.60 23.09 3.76
N ALA A 393 13.83 24.09 3.34
CA ALA A 393 12.39 23.97 3.19
C ALA A 393 12.06 22.71 2.38
N SER A 394 11.09 21.90 2.86
CA SER A 394 10.54 20.79 2.10
C SER A 394 10.25 21.26 0.67
N PRO A 395 10.70 20.54 -0.37
CA PRO A 395 10.40 20.91 -1.76
C PRO A 395 8.91 20.91 -2.08
N PHE A 396 8.10 20.37 -1.18
CA PHE A 396 6.64 20.39 -1.27
C PHE A 396 6.07 21.34 -0.22
N PRO A 397 5.57 22.53 -0.60
CA PRO A 397 4.78 23.35 0.30
C PRO A 397 3.54 22.56 0.72
N LEU A 398 3.08 22.78 1.97
CA LEU A 398 1.80 22.25 2.46
C LEU A 398 0.67 22.72 1.52
N GLN A 399 0.39 21.94 0.48
CA GLN A 399 -0.68 22.26 -0.44
C GLN A 399 -1.98 21.64 0.09
N ARG A 400 -2.92 22.50 0.48
CA ARG A 400 -4.32 22.12 0.60
C ARG A 400 -4.82 21.79 -0.80
N ILE A 401 -5.07 20.53 -1.09
CA ILE A 401 -5.84 20.12 -2.27
C ILE A 401 -7.31 20.35 -1.92
N ILE A 402 -7.72 21.62 -1.95
CA ILE A 402 -9.13 21.96 -1.82
C ILE A 402 -9.76 21.58 -3.16
N GLY A 403 -10.67 20.62 -3.12
CA GLY A 403 -11.62 20.43 -4.20
C GLY A 403 -12.40 21.75 -4.37
N SER A 404 -12.12 22.46 -5.46
CA SER A 404 -12.96 23.61 -5.83
C SER A 404 -14.39 23.11 -5.93
N PRO A 405 -15.37 23.74 -5.28
CA PRO A 405 -16.76 23.44 -5.53
C PRO A 405 -17.07 23.80 -6.97
N LEU A 406 -17.33 22.82 -7.80
CA LEU A 406 -17.98 23.02 -9.09
C LEU A 406 -19.47 23.30 -8.83
N TYR A 407 -19.79 24.53 -8.39
CA TYR A 407 -21.11 25.11 -8.50
C TYR A 407 -20.97 26.62 -8.66
N SER A 408 -21.09 27.07 -9.89
CA SER A 408 -21.78 28.30 -10.23
C SER A 408 -22.16 28.25 -11.70
N SER A 409 -23.50 28.23 -11.89
CA SER A 409 -24.31 28.52 -13.09
C SER A 409 -23.98 27.76 -14.37
#